data_6fd20947de04693e44e62c0efbb7bcc5
#
_entry.id   6fd20947de04693e44e62c0efbb7bcc5
#
_cell.length_a   1.000
_cell.length_b   1.000
_cell.length_c   1.000
_cell.angle_alpha   90.00
_cell.angle_beta   90.00
_cell.angle_gamma   90.00
#
_symmetry.space_group_name_H-M   'P 1'
#
loop_
_entity.id
_entity.type
_entity.pdbx_description
1 polymer ?
#
loop_
_entity_poly.entity_id
_entity_poly.type
_entity_poly.pdbx_seq_one_letter_code
_entity_poly.pdbx_strand_id
1 'polypeptide(L)'
;MLLGEEPGIIDTLLHYENKGQFGEYATEYALTHDNIKGYCKALHNVYLPNKGKTTELDVLLVHEKGVFVFESKNYSGWIFGSADQQKWTQSLRGGEKNQFYNPMKQNDIHRKALAEFLGIPLEQIS
;
A
#
# COMPACT_ATOMS: atom_id res chain seq x y z
N MET A 1 -5.93 3.41 10.01
CA MET A 1 -5.30 2.49 9.07
C MET A 1 -4.56 1.41 9.84
N LEU A 2 -4.72 0.16 9.45
CA LEU A 2 -4.28 -1.00 10.23
C LEU A 2 -2.78 -0.97 10.56
N LEU A 3 -1.95 -0.61 9.60
CA LEU A 3 -0.49 -0.57 9.77
C LEU A 3 -0.01 0.66 10.53
N GLY A 4 -0.77 1.74 10.55
CA GLY A 4 -0.39 2.98 11.24
C GLY A 4 -0.52 2.90 12.77
N GLU A 5 -1.21 1.89 13.28
CA GLU A 5 -1.45 1.71 14.71
C GLU A 5 -0.45 0.75 15.38
N GLU A 6 0.43 0.11 14.59
CA GLU A 6 1.38 -0.88 15.05
C GLU A 6 2.82 -0.36 14.95
N PRO A 7 3.37 0.26 16.01
CA PRO A 7 4.72 0.83 15.98
C PRO A 7 5.81 -0.18 15.60
N GLY A 8 5.67 -1.44 16.01
CA GLY A 8 6.64 -2.49 15.70
C GLY A 8 6.72 -2.80 14.20
N ILE A 9 5.61 -2.69 13.47
CA ILE A 9 5.57 -2.89 12.02
C ILE A 9 6.30 -1.76 11.31
N ILE A 10 6.05 -0.53 11.72
CA ILE A 10 6.70 0.65 11.16
C ILE A 10 8.21 0.58 11.40
N ASP A 11 8.62 0.26 12.61
CA ASP A 11 10.03 0.11 12.94
C ASP A 11 10.69 -0.98 12.09
N THR A 12 10.01 -2.09 11.90
CA THR A 12 10.49 -3.19 11.06
C THR A 12 10.63 -2.74 9.61
N LEU A 13 9.66 -2.02 9.07
CA LEU A 13 9.69 -1.49 7.70
C LEU A 13 10.86 -0.51 7.49
N LEU A 14 11.17 0.31 8.49
CA LEU A 14 12.23 1.31 8.41
C LEU A 14 13.64 0.72 8.44
N HIS A 15 13.81 -0.48 8.97
CA HIS A 15 15.12 -1.10 9.14
C HIS A 15 15.54 -2.03 8.02
N TYR A 16 14.72 -2.20 6.99
CA TYR A 16 15.03 -3.13 5.91
C TYR A 16 15.58 -2.45 4.65
N GLU A 17 16.57 -3.07 4.06
CA GLU A 17 17.29 -2.51 2.91
C GLU A 17 16.75 -2.97 1.56
N ASN A 18 16.08 -4.10 1.49
CA ASN A 18 15.59 -4.66 0.23
C ASN A 18 14.14 -4.23 -0.03
N LYS A 19 13.98 -3.35 -0.99
CA LYS A 19 12.86 -2.42 -1.05
C LYS A 19 11.55 -2.91 -1.64
N GLY A 20 11.53 -3.87 -2.53
CA GLY A 20 10.29 -4.30 -3.17
C GLY A 20 9.60 -5.42 -2.42
N GLN A 21 10.34 -6.49 -2.21
CA GLN A 21 9.84 -7.70 -1.58
C GLN A 21 9.60 -7.55 -0.09
N PHE A 22 10.30 -6.62 0.54
CA PHE A 22 10.19 -6.46 1.99
C PHE A 22 8.87 -5.82 2.42
N GLY A 23 8.40 -4.81 1.71
CA GLY A 23 7.09 -4.21 2.01
C GLY A 23 5.98 -5.25 1.95
N GLU A 24 6.00 -6.11 0.93
CA GLU A 24 5.06 -7.22 0.81
C GLU A 24 5.22 -8.23 1.94
N TYR A 25 6.44 -8.62 2.24
CA TYR A 25 6.74 -9.55 3.34
C TYR A 25 6.31 -8.98 4.69
N ALA A 26 6.62 -7.74 4.97
CA ALA A 26 6.26 -7.11 6.23
C ALA A 26 4.74 -7.00 6.39
N THR A 27 4.03 -6.66 5.32
CA THR A 27 2.58 -6.64 5.32
C THR A 27 2.01 -8.02 5.57
N GLU A 28 2.52 -9.04 4.88
CA GLU A 28 2.10 -10.42 5.08
C GLU A 28 2.39 -10.89 6.49
N TYR A 29 3.58 -10.61 7.01
CA TYR A 29 3.94 -10.94 8.39
C TYR A 29 3.01 -10.30 9.39
N ALA A 30 2.72 -9.00 9.22
CA ALA A 30 1.79 -8.27 10.08
C ALA A 30 0.39 -8.89 10.04
N LEU A 31 -0.09 -9.27 8.86
CA LEU A 31 -1.41 -9.85 8.69
C LEU A 31 -1.51 -11.26 9.27
N THR A 32 -0.40 -12.00 9.34
CA THR A 32 -0.39 -13.39 9.85
C THR A 32 0.00 -13.51 11.31
N HIS A 33 0.80 -12.60 11.83
CA HIS A 33 1.36 -12.68 13.18
C HIS A 33 0.78 -11.67 14.16
N ASP A 34 0.25 -10.56 13.68
CA ASP A 34 -0.43 -9.61 14.54
C ASP A 34 -1.91 -9.94 14.66
N ASN A 35 -2.50 -9.49 15.74
CA ASN A 35 -3.82 -9.84 16.23
C ASN A 35 -5.01 -9.44 15.33
N ILE A 36 -4.93 -9.75 14.05
CA ILE A 36 -6.08 -9.61 13.16
C ILE A 36 -6.99 -10.79 13.40
N LYS A 37 -8.04 -10.55 14.15
CA LYS A 37 -9.04 -11.58 14.48
C LYS A 37 -10.04 -11.71 13.34
N GLY A 38 -10.47 -12.95 13.09
CA GLY A 38 -11.45 -13.27 12.10
C GLY A 38 -10.84 -13.84 10.82
N TYR A 39 -11.70 -14.22 9.87
CA TYR A 39 -11.25 -14.72 8.57
C TYR A 39 -10.51 -13.63 7.82
N CYS A 40 -9.33 -13.97 7.34
CA CYS A 40 -8.48 -13.05 6.64
C CYS A 40 -7.68 -13.79 5.57
N LYS A 41 -7.64 -13.23 4.37
CA LYS A 41 -6.82 -13.75 3.28
C LYS A 41 -6.09 -12.60 2.59
N ALA A 42 -4.78 -12.73 2.47
CA ALA A 42 -3.96 -11.79 1.72
C ALA A 42 -3.68 -12.34 0.32
N LEU A 43 -3.84 -11.47 -0.68
CA LEU A 43 -3.49 -11.74 -2.07
C LEU A 43 -2.41 -10.74 -2.48
N HIS A 44 -1.42 -11.22 -3.21
CA HIS A 44 -0.29 -10.43 -3.68
C HIS A 44 -0.31 -10.30 -5.19
N ASN A 45 0.13 -9.15 -5.69
CA ASN A 45 0.32 -8.89 -7.12
C ASN A 45 -0.95 -9.19 -7.91
N VAL A 46 -2.05 -8.57 -7.50
CA VAL A 46 -3.36 -8.74 -8.14
C VAL A 46 -3.47 -7.75 -9.30
N TYR A 47 -3.71 -8.26 -10.49
CA TYR A 47 -3.87 -7.45 -11.69
C TYR A 47 -5.35 -7.23 -12.00
N LEU A 48 -5.75 -5.97 -12.15
CA LEU A 48 -7.12 -5.59 -12.44
C LEU A 48 -7.21 -4.77 -13.71
N PRO A 49 -8.30 -4.91 -14.49
CA PRO A 49 -8.56 -3.99 -15.59
C PRO A 49 -8.83 -2.59 -15.06
N ASN A 50 -8.29 -1.58 -15.76
CA ASN A 50 -8.50 -0.19 -15.42
C ASN A 50 -8.47 0.66 -16.68
N LYS A 51 -9.63 1.09 -17.16
CA LYS A 51 -9.79 1.98 -18.33
C LYS A 51 -9.00 1.52 -19.57
N GLY A 52 -9.17 0.26 -19.94
CA GLY A 52 -8.47 -0.34 -21.09
C GLY A 52 -7.02 -0.71 -20.84
N LYS A 53 -6.53 -0.50 -19.63
CA LYS A 53 -5.19 -0.89 -19.16
C LYS A 53 -5.30 -1.82 -17.97
N THR A 54 -4.17 -2.29 -17.49
CA THR A 54 -4.09 -3.13 -16.29
C THR A 54 -3.43 -2.34 -15.18
N THR A 55 -3.96 -2.43 -13.98
CA THR A 55 -3.30 -1.93 -12.76
C THR A 55 -2.97 -3.08 -11.84
N GLU A 56 -1.85 -2.98 -11.14
CA GLU A 56 -1.39 -3.98 -10.19
C GLU A 56 -1.61 -3.50 -8.76
N LEU A 57 -2.27 -4.32 -7.95
CA LEU A 57 -2.39 -4.13 -6.52
C LEU A 57 -1.29 -4.95 -5.83
N ASP A 58 -0.46 -4.28 -5.05
CA ASP A 58 0.66 -4.97 -4.37
C ASP A 58 0.14 -5.98 -3.36
N VAL A 59 -0.75 -5.55 -2.48
CA VAL A 59 -1.38 -6.43 -1.49
C VAL A 59 -2.86 -6.09 -1.38
N LEU A 60 -3.68 -7.12 -1.45
CA LEU A 60 -5.12 -7.06 -1.24
C LEU A 60 -5.47 -7.96 -0.06
N LEU A 61 -6.05 -7.38 0.98
CA LEU A 61 -6.50 -8.12 2.15
C LEU A 61 -8.02 -8.24 2.12
N VAL A 62 -8.50 -9.47 2.11
CA VAL A 62 -9.92 -9.77 2.27
C VAL A 62 -10.17 -10.21 3.70
N HIS A 63 -10.97 -9.46 4.42
CA HIS A 63 -11.30 -9.71 5.81
C HIS A 63 -12.81 -9.69 6.00
N GLU A 64 -13.31 -10.34 7.04
CA GLU A 64 -14.75 -10.34 7.37
C GLU A 64 -15.33 -8.93 7.49
N LYS A 65 -14.54 -8.00 7.95
CA LYS A 65 -14.96 -6.61 8.20
C LYS A 65 -14.77 -5.69 7.00
N GLY A 66 -14.20 -6.16 5.92
CA GLY A 66 -14.01 -5.34 4.73
C GLY A 66 -12.86 -5.79 3.85
N VAL A 67 -12.62 -5.01 2.81
CA VAL A 67 -11.55 -5.23 1.86
C VAL A 67 -10.57 -4.08 1.97
N PHE A 68 -9.29 -4.41 2.05
CA PHE A 68 -8.22 -3.42 2.27
C PHE A 68 -7.19 -3.53 1.14
N VAL A 69 -6.87 -2.40 0.55
CA VAL A 69 -5.83 -2.29 -0.47
C VAL A 69 -4.60 -1.62 0.14
N PHE A 70 -3.46 -2.27 0.04
CA PHE A 70 -2.19 -1.74 0.55
C PHE A 70 -1.27 -1.42 -0.61
N GLU A 71 -0.74 -0.20 -0.61
CA GLU A 71 0.33 0.23 -1.48
C GLU A 71 1.63 0.21 -0.68
N SER A 72 2.57 -0.63 -1.12
CA SER A 72 3.84 -0.78 -0.43
C SER A 72 4.90 0.10 -1.09
N LYS A 73 5.45 1.02 -0.32
CA LYS A 73 6.54 1.90 -0.75
C LYS A 73 7.66 1.86 0.29
N ASN A 74 8.83 1.52 -0.14
CA ASN A 74 10.01 1.49 0.71
C ASN A 74 11.11 2.37 0.11
N TYR A 75 11.06 3.65 0.45
CA TYR A 75 12.03 4.63 -0.01
C TYR A 75 13.03 4.98 1.11
N SER A 76 14.31 5.10 0.75
CA SER A 76 15.32 5.63 1.64
C SER A 76 15.33 7.16 1.62
N GLY A 77 15.96 7.77 2.62
CA GLY A 77 16.06 9.22 2.72
C GLY A 77 14.82 9.88 3.30
N TRP A 78 14.59 11.12 2.89
CA TRP A 78 13.46 11.92 3.36
C TRP A 78 12.39 11.99 2.29
N ILE A 79 11.12 11.89 2.70
CA ILE A 79 9.98 11.97 1.79
C ILE A 79 9.17 13.21 2.14
N PHE A 80 8.91 14.02 1.12
CA PHE A 80 8.13 15.25 1.24
C PHE A 80 6.93 15.19 0.30
N GLY A 81 5.77 15.48 0.81
CA GLY A 81 4.56 15.54 0.01
C GLY A 81 3.31 15.75 0.84
N SER A 82 2.25 16.16 0.20
CA SER A 82 0.92 16.29 0.80
C SER A 82 -0.11 15.54 -0.04
N ALA A 83 -1.29 15.30 0.53
CA ALA A 83 -2.33 14.49 -0.10
C ALA A 83 -2.83 15.06 -1.43
N ASP A 84 -2.82 16.37 -1.57
CA ASP A 84 -3.32 17.08 -2.75
C ASP A 84 -2.29 17.16 -3.89
N GLN A 85 -1.00 16.97 -3.60
CA GLN A 85 0.05 17.04 -4.61
C GLN A 85 0.04 15.80 -5.51
N GLN A 86 0.29 16.01 -6.79
CA GLN A 86 0.38 14.91 -7.75
C GLN A 86 1.67 14.11 -7.59
N LYS A 87 2.76 14.78 -7.25
CA LYS A 87 4.08 14.15 -7.06
C LYS A 87 4.64 14.50 -5.70
N TRP A 88 5.31 13.53 -5.11
CA TRP A 88 6.08 13.69 -3.90
C TRP A 88 7.57 13.68 -4.23
N THR A 89 8.37 14.17 -3.32
CA THR A 89 9.82 14.29 -3.49
C THR A 89 10.55 13.40 -2.50
N GLN A 90 11.50 12.62 -3.01
CA GLN A 90 12.48 11.91 -2.21
C GLN A 90 13.78 12.70 -2.21
N SER A 91 14.33 12.97 -1.03
CA SER A 91 15.62 13.61 -0.86
C SER A 91 16.62 12.61 -0.30
N LEU A 92 17.66 12.34 -1.05
CA LEU A 92 18.70 11.40 -0.67
C LEU A 92 19.90 12.10 -0.01
N ARG A 93 20.69 11.33 0.70
CA ARG A 93 21.95 11.79 1.28
C ARG A 93 22.87 12.25 0.14
N GLY A 94 23.41 13.47 0.25
CA GLY A 94 24.21 14.07 -0.82
C GLY A 94 23.45 15.07 -1.67
N GLY A 95 22.17 15.31 -1.39
CA GLY A 95 21.38 16.34 -2.03
C GLY A 95 20.66 15.91 -3.30
N GLU A 96 20.76 14.65 -3.70
CA GLU A 96 19.99 14.14 -4.83
C GLU A 96 18.51 14.11 -4.49
N LYS A 97 17.68 14.59 -5.43
CA LYS A 97 16.23 14.62 -5.29
C LYS A 97 15.58 13.90 -6.44
N ASN A 98 14.61 13.05 -6.11
CA ASN A 98 13.79 12.32 -7.07
C ASN A 98 12.31 12.62 -6.82
N GLN A 99 11.53 12.66 -7.89
CA GLN A 99 10.09 12.78 -7.79
C GLN A 99 9.42 11.46 -8.15
N PHE A 100 8.33 11.16 -7.45
CA PHE A 100 7.51 10.00 -7.73
C PHE A 100 6.04 10.34 -7.54
N TYR A 101 5.17 9.55 -8.18
CA TYR A 101 3.74 9.78 -8.09
C TYR A 101 3.24 9.59 -6.65
N ASN A 102 2.32 10.45 -6.23
CA ASN A 102 1.75 10.43 -4.89
C ASN A 102 1.12 9.05 -4.59
N PRO A 103 1.67 8.28 -3.63
CA PRO A 103 1.17 6.93 -3.35
C PRO A 103 -0.25 6.91 -2.77
N MET A 104 -0.70 7.98 -2.15
CA MET A 104 -2.10 8.09 -1.70
C MET A 104 -3.05 8.14 -2.89
N LYS A 105 -2.70 8.90 -3.92
CA LYS A 105 -3.47 8.96 -5.16
C LYS A 105 -3.40 7.64 -5.93
N GLN A 106 -2.25 7.01 -5.95
CA GLN A 106 -2.07 5.71 -6.56
C GLN A 106 -2.97 4.66 -5.89
N ASN A 107 -2.98 4.64 -4.58
CA ASN A 107 -3.83 3.72 -3.83
C ASN A 107 -5.32 4.00 -4.05
N ASP A 108 -5.69 5.25 -4.20
CA ASP A 108 -7.08 5.62 -4.50
C ASP A 108 -7.52 5.11 -5.89
N ILE A 109 -6.63 5.17 -6.87
CA ILE A 109 -6.87 4.58 -8.19
C ILE A 109 -7.07 3.07 -8.07
N HIS A 110 -6.26 2.40 -7.29
CA HIS A 110 -6.39 0.95 -7.05
C HIS A 110 -7.72 0.60 -6.37
N ARG A 111 -8.13 1.37 -5.37
CA ARG A 111 -9.41 1.18 -4.69
C ARG A 111 -10.59 1.33 -5.65
N LYS A 112 -10.56 2.36 -6.49
CA LYS A 112 -11.61 2.60 -7.49
C LYS A 112 -11.68 1.48 -8.52
N ALA A 113 -10.55 1.01 -9.01
CA ALA A 113 -10.49 -0.10 -9.95
C ALA A 113 -11.06 -1.39 -9.34
N LEU A 114 -10.72 -1.66 -8.09
CA LEU A 114 -11.24 -2.84 -7.38
C LEU A 114 -12.74 -2.74 -7.12
N ALA A 115 -13.22 -1.58 -6.70
CA ALA A 115 -14.66 -1.34 -6.48
C ALA A 115 -15.47 -1.58 -7.76
N GLU A 116 -14.99 -1.07 -8.88
CA GLU A 116 -15.61 -1.28 -10.18
C GLU A 116 -15.60 -2.76 -10.57
N PHE A 117 -14.45 -3.43 -10.40
CA PHE A 117 -14.33 -4.86 -10.73
C PHE A 117 -15.28 -5.73 -9.90
N LEU A 118 -15.41 -5.46 -8.61
CA LEU A 118 -16.25 -6.21 -7.70
C LEU A 118 -17.72 -5.79 -7.75
N GLY A 119 -18.03 -4.64 -8.33
CA GLY A 119 -19.39 -4.10 -8.35
C GLY A 119 -19.89 -3.68 -6.98
N ILE A 120 -19.01 -3.19 -6.11
CA ILE A 120 -19.35 -2.75 -4.76
C ILE A 120 -19.04 -1.26 -4.57
N PRO A 121 -19.69 -0.59 -3.59
CA PRO A 121 -19.39 0.81 -3.28
C PRO A 121 -17.94 1.01 -2.84
N LEU A 122 -17.35 2.13 -3.24
CA LEU A 122 -15.97 2.47 -2.89
C LEU A 122 -15.75 2.54 -1.39
N GLU A 123 -16.76 2.93 -0.63
CA GLU A 123 -16.70 3.03 0.84
C GLU A 123 -16.43 1.69 1.53
N GLN A 124 -16.70 0.58 0.85
CA GLN A 124 -16.44 -0.76 1.38
C GLN A 124 -14.98 -1.19 1.20
N ILE A 125 -14.19 -0.40 0.49
CA ILE A 125 -12.76 -0.67 0.25
C ILE A 125 -11.93 0.40 0.95
N SER A 126 -11.09 -0.04 1.84
CA SER A 126 -10.17 0.82 2.58
C SER A 126 -8.77 0.80 2.02
#